data_5c60864a7d0143d53df468ff248693d7
#
_entry.id   5c60864a7d0143d53df468ff248693d7
#
_cell.length_a   1.000
_cell.length_b   1.000
_cell.length_c   1.000
_cell.angle_alpha   90.00
_cell.angle_beta   90.00
_cell.angle_gamma   90.00
#
_symmetry.space_group_name_H-M   'P 1'
#
loop_
_entity.id
_entity.type
_entity.pdbx_description
1 polymer ?
#
loop_
_entity_poly.entity_id
_entity_poly.type
_entity_poly.pdbx_seq_one_letter_code
_entity_poly.pdbx_strand_id
1 'polypeptide(L)'
;MPHLDEIKKKELSDGIIGQYAHGNNLTTGWVTIKKGSTLGLHHHPHEQMTIMLEGKMEMNIGDTSVLLEKGMIQVIPSNVPHSAIAHEDCTLIDVFNPVREDYRSQ
;
A
#
# COMPACT_ATOMS: atom_id res chain seq x y z
N MET A 1 19.51 3.73 12.27
CA MET A 1 18.58 3.99 11.15
C MET A 1 18.68 2.88 10.12
N PRO A 2 17.63 2.12 9.87
CA PRO A 2 17.71 1.04 8.88
C PRO A 2 17.73 1.61 7.47
N HIS A 3 18.44 0.93 6.60
CA HIS A 3 18.32 1.10 5.17
C HIS A 3 17.19 0.20 4.66
N LEU A 4 16.52 0.59 3.59
CA LEU A 4 15.42 -0.19 3.03
C LEU A 4 15.81 -1.66 2.79
N ASP A 5 17.04 -1.89 2.32
CA ASP A 5 17.55 -3.24 2.05
C ASP A 5 17.63 -4.12 3.30
N GLU A 6 17.68 -3.51 4.48
CA GLU A 6 17.74 -4.22 5.75
C GLU A 6 16.37 -4.62 6.29
N ILE A 7 15.30 -4.09 5.69
CA ILE A 7 13.93 -4.38 6.13
C ILE A 7 13.44 -5.65 5.45
N LYS A 8 12.99 -6.59 6.26
CA LYS A 8 12.50 -7.88 5.78
C LYS A 8 11.29 -7.69 4.87
N LYS A 9 11.31 -8.36 3.72
CA LYS A 9 10.17 -8.38 2.80
C LYS A 9 9.06 -9.24 3.36
N LYS A 10 7.83 -8.73 3.25
CA LYS A 10 6.62 -9.42 3.67
C LYS A 10 5.73 -9.61 2.45
N GLU A 11 5.36 -10.85 2.16
CA GLU A 11 4.39 -11.14 1.12
C GLU A 11 2.99 -10.94 1.68
N LEU A 12 2.27 -9.95 1.14
CA LEU A 12 0.90 -9.63 1.57
C LEU A 12 -0.11 -10.54 0.89
N SER A 13 0.13 -10.82 -0.38
CA SER A 13 -0.62 -11.78 -1.18
C SER A 13 0.21 -12.10 -2.41
N ASP A 14 -0.28 -12.98 -3.29
CA ASP A 14 0.47 -13.36 -4.48
C ASP A 14 0.80 -12.14 -5.35
N GLY A 15 2.09 -11.92 -5.57
CA GLY A 15 2.59 -10.80 -6.37
C GLY A 15 2.68 -9.47 -5.65
N ILE A 16 2.32 -9.39 -4.38
CA ILE A 16 2.35 -8.15 -3.59
C ILE A 16 3.30 -8.30 -2.41
N ILE A 17 4.39 -7.52 -2.43
CA ILE A 17 5.44 -7.58 -1.43
C ILE A 17 5.64 -6.21 -0.82
N GLY A 18 5.66 -6.12 0.50
CA GLY A 18 5.88 -4.89 1.24
C GLY A 18 7.07 -4.96 2.19
N GLN A 19 7.68 -3.81 2.41
CA GLN A 19 8.73 -3.62 3.41
C GLN A 19 8.29 -2.43 4.27
N TYR A 20 8.10 -2.68 5.57
CA TYR A 20 7.43 -1.72 6.46
C TYR A 20 8.36 -1.20 7.54
N ALA A 21 8.34 0.13 7.73
CA ALA A 21 9.04 0.81 8.81
C ALA A 21 8.00 1.47 9.71
N HIS A 22 8.20 1.40 11.02
CA HIS A 22 7.23 1.85 12.01
C HIS A 22 7.82 2.91 12.92
N GLY A 23 7.11 4.04 13.04
CA GLY A 23 7.36 5.04 14.07
C GLY A 23 6.43 4.82 15.25
N ASN A 24 6.27 5.83 16.10
CA ASN A 24 5.31 5.76 17.20
C ASN A 24 3.87 5.85 16.70
N ASN A 25 3.62 6.66 15.69
CA ASN A 25 2.26 6.94 15.19
C ASN A 25 2.06 6.56 13.73
N LEU A 26 3.11 6.30 12.99
CA LEU A 26 3.05 6.10 11.55
C LEU A 26 3.72 4.79 11.15
N THR A 27 3.20 4.20 10.09
CA THR A 27 3.87 3.13 9.36
C THR A 27 4.02 3.57 7.91
N THR A 28 5.20 3.36 7.34
CA THR A 28 5.43 3.52 5.91
C THR A 28 5.75 2.17 5.30
N GLY A 29 5.23 1.91 4.11
CA GLY A 29 5.51 0.70 3.36
C GLY A 29 6.08 1.03 1.99
N TRP A 30 7.13 0.33 1.61
CA TRP A 30 7.62 0.29 0.24
C TRP A 30 7.04 -0.98 -0.37
N VAL A 31 6.14 -0.83 -1.35
CA VAL A 31 5.35 -1.94 -1.86
C VAL A 31 5.60 -2.13 -3.35
N THR A 32 5.82 -3.37 -3.74
CA THR A 32 5.89 -3.76 -5.15
C THR A 32 4.74 -4.69 -5.47
N ILE A 33 4.11 -4.48 -6.64
CA ILE A 33 2.95 -5.25 -7.07
C ILE A 33 3.19 -5.68 -8.52
N LYS A 34 3.15 -6.98 -8.77
CA LYS A 34 3.29 -7.50 -10.13
C LYS A 34 2.03 -7.23 -10.95
N LYS A 35 2.23 -6.95 -12.24
CA LYS A 35 1.14 -6.83 -13.21
C LYS A 35 0.16 -7.98 -13.06
N GLY A 36 -1.13 -7.65 -13.01
CA GLY A 36 -2.21 -8.63 -12.89
C GLY A 36 -2.55 -9.02 -11.46
N SER A 37 -1.72 -8.66 -10.48
CA SER A 37 -2.00 -8.96 -9.08
C SER A 37 -3.15 -8.09 -8.56
N THR A 38 -3.96 -8.67 -7.69
CA THR A 38 -5.11 -7.99 -7.10
C THR A 38 -5.01 -7.95 -5.60
N LEU A 39 -5.41 -6.83 -5.01
CA LEU A 39 -5.64 -6.71 -3.59
C LEU A 39 -7.16 -6.70 -3.40
N GLY A 40 -7.68 -7.73 -2.71
CA GLY A 40 -9.12 -7.90 -2.52
C GLY A 40 -9.74 -6.80 -1.68
N LEU A 41 -11.07 -6.69 -1.75
CA LEU A 41 -11.81 -5.69 -0.99
C LEU A 41 -11.58 -5.88 0.51
N HIS A 42 -11.13 -4.82 1.18
CA HIS A 42 -10.83 -4.81 2.60
C HIS A 42 -10.94 -3.40 3.16
N HIS A 43 -10.93 -3.29 4.47
CA HIS A 43 -10.88 -1.99 5.15
C HIS A 43 -10.08 -2.12 6.43
N HIS A 44 -9.64 -0.99 6.95
CA HIS A 44 -8.89 -0.91 8.21
C HIS A 44 -9.13 0.47 8.85
N PRO A 45 -8.95 0.59 10.17
CA PRO A 45 -9.17 1.87 10.85
C PRO A 45 -8.12 2.93 10.53
N HIS A 46 -6.98 2.52 9.95
CA HIS A 46 -5.90 3.43 9.59
C HIS A 46 -6.30 4.30 8.41
N GLU A 47 -6.02 5.60 8.51
CA GLU A 47 -5.98 6.44 7.32
C GLU A 47 -4.75 6.01 6.51
N GLN A 48 -4.91 5.94 5.19
CA GLN A 48 -3.83 5.54 4.29
C GLN A 48 -3.60 6.60 3.23
N MET A 49 -2.34 6.82 2.87
CA MET A 49 -1.98 7.63 1.71
C MET A 49 -1.07 6.79 0.84
N THR A 50 -1.46 6.62 -0.43
CA THR A 50 -0.69 5.85 -1.41
C THR A 50 -0.03 6.80 -2.40
N ILE A 51 1.28 6.68 -2.55
CA ILE A 51 2.09 7.51 -3.45
C ILE A 51 2.65 6.59 -4.53
N MET A 52 2.21 6.79 -5.79
CA MET A 52 2.66 5.97 -6.91
C MET A 52 4.03 6.44 -7.40
N LEU A 53 5.00 5.53 -7.38
CA LEU A 53 6.34 5.79 -7.89
C LEU A 53 6.51 5.29 -9.32
N GLU A 54 5.98 4.13 -9.64
CA GLU A 54 6.06 3.51 -10.97
C GLU A 54 4.82 2.67 -11.24
N GLY A 55 4.43 2.57 -12.51
CA GLY A 55 3.37 1.67 -12.96
C GLY A 55 2.00 2.31 -12.99
N LYS A 56 0.99 1.46 -13.25
CA LYS A 56 -0.42 1.84 -13.30
C LYS A 56 -1.23 0.87 -12.48
N MET A 57 -2.07 1.41 -11.61
CA MET A 57 -2.91 0.63 -10.72
C MET A 57 -4.29 1.23 -10.65
N GLU A 58 -5.31 0.40 -10.87
CA GLU A 58 -6.69 0.81 -10.66
C GLU A 58 -7.06 0.53 -9.22
N MET A 59 -7.57 1.53 -8.52
CA MET A 59 -7.98 1.40 -7.14
C MET A 59 -9.44 1.80 -7.00
N ASN A 60 -10.21 0.94 -6.32
CA ASN A 60 -11.60 1.24 -5.97
C ASN A 60 -11.64 1.64 -4.50
N ILE A 61 -12.19 2.81 -4.20
CA ILE A 61 -12.27 3.38 -2.87
C ILE A 61 -13.72 3.76 -2.62
N GLY A 62 -14.42 3.00 -1.77
CA GLY A 62 -15.87 3.16 -1.63
C GLY A 62 -16.53 3.02 -3.00
N ASP A 63 -17.25 4.04 -3.43
CA ASP A 63 -17.96 4.06 -4.72
C ASP A 63 -17.13 4.66 -5.86
N THR A 64 -15.88 5.04 -5.60
CA THR A 64 -15.04 5.74 -6.57
C THR A 64 -13.97 4.81 -7.11
N SER A 65 -13.75 4.85 -8.42
CA SER A 65 -12.66 4.13 -9.08
C SER A 65 -11.66 5.16 -9.62
N VAL A 66 -10.38 4.96 -9.33
CA VAL A 66 -9.32 5.84 -9.80
C VAL A 66 -8.20 5.02 -10.44
N LEU A 67 -7.60 5.57 -11.49
CA LEU A 67 -6.39 5.01 -12.11
C LEU A 67 -5.21 5.81 -11.59
N LEU A 68 -4.34 5.13 -10.83
CA LEU A 68 -3.15 5.75 -10.26
C LEU A 68 -1.96 5.51 -11.16
N GLU A 69 -1.29 6.59 -11.53
CA GLU A 69 -0.08 6.58 -12.34
C GLU A 69 1.05 7.28 -11.58
N LYS A 70 2.26 7.16 -12.09
CA LYS A 70 3.46 7.75 -11.50
C LYS A 70 3.23 9.20 -11.07
N GLY A 71 3.57 9.51 -9.82
CA GLY A 71 3.46 10.85 -9.24
C GLY A 71 2.12 11.17 -8.62
N MET A 72 1.12 10.30 -8.78
CA MET A 72 -0.20 10.51 -8.17
C MET A 72 -0.21 10.07 -6.71
N ILE A 73 -1.01 10.79 -5.91
CA ILE A 73 -1.17 10.50 -4.48
C ILE A 73 -2.67 10.33 -4.22
N GLN A 74 -3.01 9.23 -3.55
CA GLN A 74 -4.40 8.92 -3.21
C GLN A 74 -4.56 8.72 -1.72
N VAL A 75 -5.51 9.44 -1.13
CA VAL A 75 -5.90 9.26 0.28
C VAL A 75 -7.01 8.23 0.35
N ILE A 76 -6.88 7.30 1.28
CA ILE A 76 -7.91 6.32 1.61
C ILE A 76 -8.34 6.60 3.06
N PRO A 77 -9.57 7.12 3.26
CA PRO A 77 -10.02 7.45 4.61
C PRO A 77 -10.17 6.21 5.49
N SER A 78 -10.11 6.43 6.80
CA SER A 78 -10.32 5.38 7.80
C SER A 78 -11.61 4.59 7.51
N ASN A 79 -11.50 3.27 7.55
CA ASN A 79 -12.61 2.31 7.42
C ASN A 79 -13.35 2.31 6.06
N VAL A 80 -12.87 3.03 5.07
CA VAL A 80 -13.47 2.99 3.73
C VAL A 80 -12.98 1.74 3.01
N PRO A 81 -13.91 0.86 2.55
CA PRO A 81 -13.52 -0.34 1.80
C PRO A 81 -12.80 0.02 0.52
N HIS A 82 -11.73 -0.71 0.22
CA HIS A 82 -10.95 -0.47 -0.98
C HIS A 82 -10.32 -1.76 -1.51
N SER A 83 -10.01 -1.73 -2.80
CA SER A 83 -9.39 -2.84 -3.52
C SER A 83 -8.51 -2.26 -4.63
N ALA A 84 -7.66 -3.09 -5.21
CA ALA A 84 -6.78 -2.64 -6.28
C ALA A 84 -6.44 -3.77 -7.25
N ILE A 85 -6.12 -3.39 -8.49
CA ILE A 85 -5.54 -4.28 -9.49
C ILE A 85 -4.42 -3.56 -10.21
N ALA A 86 -3.27 -4.21 -10.36
CA ALA A 86 -2.12 -3.66 -11.06
C ALA A 86 -2.25 -3.94 -12.56
N HIS A 87 -2.29 -2.89 -13.37
CA HIS A 87 -2.29 -2.99 -14.83
C HIS A 87 -0.88 -3.09 -15.39
N GLU A 88 0.12 -2.69 -14.62
CA GLU A 88 1.55 -2.82 -14.91
C GLU A 88 2.25 -3.20 -13.62
N ASP A 89 3.54 -3.56 -13.68
CA ASP A 89 4.34 -3.71 -12.48
C ASP A 89 4.39 -2.36 -11.77
N CYS A 90 4.03 -2.35 -10.49
CA CYS A 90 3.93 -1.12 -9.71
C CYS A 90 4.93 -1.10 -8.56
N THR A 91 5.41 0.11 -8.25
CA THR A 91 6.13 0.42 -7.02
C THR A 91 5.46 1.63 -6.39
N LEU A 92 5.16 1.54 -5.13
CA LEU A 92 4.47 2.60 -4.41
C LEU A 92 4.92 2.69 -2.96
N ILE A 93 4.61 3.82 -2.34
CA ILE A 93 4.76 4.01 -0.90
C ILE A 93 3.37 4.14 -0.31
N ASP A 94 3.10 3.35 0.73
CA ASP A 94 1.91 3.49 1.57
C ASP A 94 2.31 4.12 2.90
N VAL A 95 1.51 5.08 3.35
CA VAL A 95 1.66 5.70 4.66
C VAL A 95 0.39 5.44 5.45
N PHE A 96 0.53 4.96 6.68
CA PHE A 96 -0.61 4.64 7.56
C PHE A 96 -0.51 5.40 8.87
N ASN A 97 -1.65 5.88 9.35
CA ASN A 97 -1.81 6.43 10.69
C ASN A 97 -3.13 5.91 11.29
N PRO A 98 -3.12 5.34 12.48
CA PRO A 98 -1.99 5.07 13.35
C PRO A 98 -1.08 3.96 12.81
N VAL A 99 -0.07 3.62 13.58
CA VAL A 99 0.89 2.57 13.22
C VAL A 99 0.16 1.23 12.98
N ARG A 100 0.64 0.49 11.96
CA ARG A 100 0.11 -0.85 11.62
C ARG A 100 0.71 -1.88 12.58
N GLU A 101 0.07 -2.09 13.73
CA GLU A 101 0.54 -3.07 14.72
C GLU A 101 0.54 -4.48 14.16
N ASP A 102 -0.40 -4.80 13.27
CA ASP A 102 -0.48 -6.10 12.60
C ASP A 102 0.75 -6.38 11.71
N TYR A 103 1.40 -5.33 11.19
CA TYR A 103 2.62 -5.49 10.39
C TYR A 103 3.88 -5.42 11.24
N ARG A 104 3.84 -4.78 12.41
CA ARG A 104 4.99 -4.60 13.27
C ARG A 104 5.47 -5.91 13.89
N SER A 105 4.54 -6.79 14.24
CA SER A 105 4.83 -8.01 15.01
C SER A 105 5.37 -9.16 14.17
N GLN A 106 5.78 -8.90 12.96
CA GLN A 106 6.24 -9.96 12.04
C GLN A 106 7.69 -9.84 11.62
#